data_b71c628dac6e2c15fc818f401d188ea2
#
_entry.id   b71c628dac6e2c15fc818f401d188ea2
#
_cell.length_a   1.000
_cell.length_b   1.000
_cell.length_c   1.000
_cell.angle_alpha   90.00
_cell.angle_beta   90.00
_cell.angle_gamma   90.00
#
_symmetry.space_group_name_H-M   'P 1'
#
loop_
_entity.id
_entity.type
_entity.pdbx_description
1 polymer ?
#
loop_
_entity_poly.entity_id
_entity_poly.type
_entity_poly.pdbx_seq_one_letter_code
_entity_poly.pdbx_strand_id
1 'polypeptide(L)'
;MIYFNYTPPQGTDHEGKIVVSLDERSREYYSSEQFPLHLMHKDLSGRIVWSANLYPGVWSSYTMLTYTTLEVVDSLGNKIIDWKWDPFSHGDFAHQLFEIWALNNRGANGLAVGTHNGMTGEWVGPINKGLLKGTLVEASDLQYLDLLKYYGNKSWIKCRRELITTDGSDVIFYEGGAGWTNSVVKGSIETWVNPELITATNRSSVSINQLIKETSADGPVRWIHLDVEGLDDKLILTIDPILLPEILVYENENIGENSNTEVKDYLEGKGYTVTPSGRNVIAYKK
;
A
#
# COMPACT_ATOMS: atom_id res chain seq x y z
N MET A 1 -2.66 11.75 12.66
CA MET A 1 -3.51 11.43 13.84
C MET A 1 -4.75 10.72 13.37
N ILE A 2 -4.97 9.51 13.82
CA ILE A 2 -6.19 8.75 13.51
C ILE A 2 -7.05 8.79 14.77
N TYR A 3 -8.28 9.24 14.63
CA TYR A 3 -9.23 9.28 15.73
C TYR A 3 -10.14 8.07 15.63
N PHE A 4 -10.16 7.25 16.67
CA PHE A 4 -11.16 6.21 16.83
C PHE A 4 -12.23 6.72 17.78
N ASN A 5 -13.43 6.97 17.24
CA ASN A 5 -14.60 7.12 18.09
C ASN A 5 -15.15 5.72 18.32
N TYR A 6 -15.21 5.27 19.56
CA TYR A 6 -15.90 4.04 19.87
C TYR A 6 -17.19 4.32 20.63
N THR A 7 -18.19 3.50 20.39
CA THR A 7 -19.42 3.51 21.18
C THR A 7 -19.27 2.46 22.25
N PRO A 8 -19.27 2.82 23.54
CA PRO A 8 -19.16 1.84 24.62
C PRO A 8 -20.34 0.85 24.57
N PRO A 9 -20.15 -0.38 25.04
CA PRO A 9 -21.25 -1.31 25.23
C PRO A 9 -22.35 -0.70 26.09
N GLN A 10 -23.63 -0.93 25.76
CA GLN A 10 -24.75 -0.41 26.55
C GLN A 10 -24.58 -0.74 28.04
N GLY A 11 -24.57 0.26 28.88
CA GLY A 11 -24.44 0.12 30.33
C GLY A 11 -23.07 0.49 30.92
N THR A 12 -22.14 1.01 30.11
CA THR A 12 -20.88 1.57 30.60
C THR A 12 -20.88 3.09 30.41
N ASP A 13 -20.50 3.85 31.45
CA ASP A 13 -20.42 5.32 31.41
C ASP A 13 -19.13 5.81 30.70
N HIS A 14 -18.69 5.12 29.64
CA HIS A 14 -17.45 5.46 28.95
C HIS A 14 -17.73 6.24 27.67
N GLU A 15 -17.59 7.54 27.73
CA GLU A 15 -17.38 8.35 26.53
C GLU A 15 -15.88 8.56 26.32
N GLY A 16 -15.27 7.78 25.42
CA GLY A 16 -13.83 7.84 25.22
C GLY A 16 -13.38 8.03 23.79
N LYS A 17 -12.27 8.72 23.63
CA LYS A 17 -11.53 8.81 22.37
C LYS A 17 -10.15 8.21 22.57
N ILE A 18 -9.81 7.22 21.73
CA ILE A 18 -8.43 6.79 21.61
C ILE A 18 -7.83 7.51 20.41
N VAL A 19 -6.76 8.23 20.64
CA VAL A 19 -6.01 8.91 19.59
C VAL A 19 -4.72 8.15 19.39
N VAL A 20 -4.46 7.72 18.17
CA VAL A 20 -3.19 7.11 17.79
C VAL A 20 -2.47 8.09 16.89
N SER A 21 -1.32 8.61 17.36
CA SER A 21 -0.39 9.36 16.53
C SER A 21 0.60 8.37 15.94
N LEU A 22 0.75 8.39 14.63
CA LEU A 22 1.67 7.51 13.90
C LEU A 22 2.83 8.37 13.42
N ASP A 23 4.05 8.03 13.82
CA ASP A 23 5.26 8.42 13.12
C ASP A 23 5.99 7.17 12.60
N GLU A 24 7.05 7.35 11.80
CA GLU A 24 7.74 6.27 11.09
C GLU A 24 8.42 5.25 12.02
N ARG A 25 8.66 5.57 13.29
CA ARG A 25 9.47 4.77 14.22
C ARG A 25 8.81 4.49 15.56
N SER A 26 7.82 5.29 15.94
CA SER A 26 7.12 5.16 17.20
C SER A 26 5.64 5.39 17.02
N ARG A 27 4.83 4.84 17.89
CA ARG A 27 3.41 5.13 17.98
C ARG A 27 3.10 5.68 19.34
N GLU A 28 2.39 6.77 19.33
CA GLU A 28 1.89 7.39 20.53
C GLU A 28 0.41 7.09 20.65
N TYR A 29 0.03 6.64 21.82
CA TYR A 29 -1.34 6.32 22.19
C TYR A 29 -1.80 7.27 23.27
N TYR A 30 -3.00 7.77 23.12
CA TYR A 30 -3.65 8.60 24.09
C TYR A 30 -5.06 8.10 24.35
N SER A 31 -5.46 8.00 25.60
CA SER A 31 -6.81 7.69 26.02
C SER A 31 -7.40 8.85 26.78
N SER A 32 -8.60 9.29 26.40
CA SER A 32 -9.41 10.23 27.16
C SER A 32 -10.32 9.53 28.17
N GLU A 33 -10.26 8.21 28.25
CA GLU A 33 -11.03 7.43 29.22
C GLU A 33 -10.71 7.82 30.67
N GLN A 34 -11.67 7.65 31.56
CA GLN A 34 -11.46 7.86 33.00
C GLN A 34 -10.70 6.70 33.66
N PHE A 35 -10.63 5.55 33.01
CA PHE A 35 -9.99 4.35 33.51
C PHE A 35 -8.87 3.88 32.59
N PRO A 36 -7.86 3.18 33.12
CA PRO A 36 -6.80 2.59 32.29
C PRO A 36 -7.36 1.61 31.29
N LEU A 37 -6.90 1.71 30.05
CA LEU A 37 -7.11 0.71 29.01
C LEU A 37 -5.90 -0.21 28.94
N HIS A 38 -6.12 -1.47 28.53
CA HIS A 38 -5.05 -2.43 28.36
C HIS A 38 -4.80 -2.67 26.88
N LEU A 39 -3.58 -2.37 26.44
CA LEU A 39 -3.10 -2.52 25.08
C LEU A 39 -2.37 -3.86 24.97
N MET A 40 -2.74 -4.70 24.00
CA MET A 40 -2.11 -5.99 23.79
C MET A 40 -1.71 -6.16 22.31
N HIS A 41 -0.45 -6.50 22.09
CA HIS A 41 0.00 -6.98 20.79
C HIS A 41 0.02 -8.50 20.79
N LYS A 42 -0.69 -9.11 19.85
CA LYS A 42 -0.74 -10.56 19.68
C LYS A 42 -0.08 -10.96 18.36
N ASP A 43 0.70 -12.02 18.37
CA ASP A 43 1.23 -12.63 17.15
C ASP A 43 0.10 -13.32 16.33
N LEU A 44 0.45 -13.81 15.15
CA LEU A 44 -0.51 -14.45 14.25
C LEU A 44 -1.17 -15.71 14.85
N SER A 45 -0.61 -16.28 15.92
CA SER A 45 -1.19 -17.40 16.66
C SER A 45 -2.17 -16.94 17.76
N GLY A 46 -2.29 -15.62 17.98
CA GLY A 46 -3.10 -15.03 19.04
C GLY A 46 -2.40 -14.94 20.41
N ARG A 47 -1.11 -15.30 20.51
CA ARG A 47 -0.32 -15.20 21.74
C ARG A 47 0.07 -13.75 21.99
N ILE A 48 -0.14 -13.25 23.22
CA ILE A 48 0.32 -11.91 23.63
C ILE A 48 1.84 -11.91 23.62
N VAL A 49 2.43 -11.07 22.77
CA VAL A 49 3.88 -10.87 22.68
C VAL A 49 4.33 -9.61 23.40
N TRP A 50 3.40 -8.68 23.63
CA TRP A 50 3.65 -7.47 24.38
C TRP A 50 2.33 -6.88 24.89
N SER A 51 2.36 -6.22 26.06
CA SER A 51 1.20 -5.52 26.60
C SER A 51 1.61 -4.33 27.46
N ALA A 52 0.77 -3.30 27.55
CA ALA A 52 0.93 -2.14 28.41
C ALA A 52 -0.41 -1.56 28.82
N ASN A 53 -0.40 -0.73 29.87
CA ASN A 53 -1.56 0.04 30.28
C ASN A 53 -1.48 1.46 29.66
N LEU A 54 -2.59 1.92 29.08
CA LEU A 54 -2.79 3.31 28.71
C LEU A 54 -3.49 4.01 29.86
N TYR A 55 -2.81 4.95 30.48
CA TYR A 55 -3.38 5.75 31.55
C TYR A 55 -4.12 6.96 30.99
N PRO A 56 -5.24 7.35 31.60
CA PRO A 56 -6.01 8.52 31.18
C PRO A 56 -5.17 9.78 31.09
N GLY A 57 -5.32 10.52 30.01
CA GLY A 57 -4.64 11.81 29.81
C GLY A 57 -3.13 11.75 29.59
N VAL A 58 -2.55 10.56 29.45
CA VAL A 58 -1.10 10.38 29.26
C VAL A 58 -0.82 9.84 27.86
N TRP A 59 0.07 10.53 27.13
CA TRP A 59 0.64 10.01 25.91
C TRP A 59 1.68 8.93 26.22
N SER A 60 1.52 7.78 25.64
CA SER A 60 2.44 6.65 25.80
C SER A 60 3.01 6.24 24.44
N SER A 61 4.33 6.23 24.32
CA SER A 61 5.04 5.85 23.11
C SER A 61 5.59 4.44 23.22
N TYR A 62 5.36 3.62 22.20
CA TYR A 62 5.81 2.24 22.16
C TYR A 62 6.40 1.90 20.79
N THR A 63 7.51 1.15 20.80
CA THR A 63 8.08 0.58 19.58
C THR A 63 7.17 -0.54 19.09
N MET A 64 6.74 -0.46 17.84
CA MET A 64 5.93 -1.52 17.26
C MET A 64 6.76 -2.77 16.99
N LEU A 65 6.18 -3.90 17.40
CA LEU A 65 6.65 -5.19 16.96
C LEU A 65 5.98 -5.54 15.62
N THR A 66 6.77 -5.90 14.63
CA THR A 66 6.27 -6.43 13.36
C THR A 66 5.49 -7.73 13.61
N TYR A 67 4.48 -8.01 12.79
CA TYR A 67 3.68 -9.23 12.84
C TYR A 67 2.72 -9.37 14.04
N THR A 68 2.13 -8.28 14.50
CA THR A 68 1.20 -8.33 15.64
C THR A 68 -0.16 -7.74 15.31
N THR A 69 -1.20 -8.26 15.96
CA THR A 69 -2.51 -7.61 16.02
C THR A 69 -2.56 -6.74 17.26
N LEU A 70 -3.18 -5.57 17.15
CA LEU A 70 -3.44 -4.69 18.28
C LEU A 70 -4.85 -4.93 18.81
N GLU A 71 -4.95 -5.27 20.07
CA GLU A 71 -6.22 -5.39 20.79
C GLU A 71 -6.20 -4.41 21.97
N VAL A 72 -7.26 -3.64 22.11
CA VAL A 72 -7.45 -2.73 23.24
C VAL A 72 -8.66 -3.23 24.02
N VAL A 73 -8.47 -3.48 25.31
CA VAL A 73 -9.52 -3.91 26.22
C VAL A 73 -9.68 -2.92 27.36
N ASP A 74 -10.90 -2.80 27.90
CA ASP A 74 -11.17 -2.05 29.11
C ASP A 74 -10.70 -2.80 30.38
N SER A 75 -10.86 -2.21 31.54
CA SER A 75 -10.50 -2.82 32.82
C SER A 75 -11.31 -4.05 33.19
N LEU A 76 -12.42 -4.31 32.49
CA LEU A 76 -13.27 -5.47 32.66
C LEU A 76 -12.96 -6.58 31.64
N GLY A 77 -11.98 -6.35 30.73
CA GLY A 77 -11.62 -7.27 29.67
C GLY A 77 -12.50 -7.20 28.42
N ASN A 78 -13.40 -6.21 28.32
CA ASN A 78 -14.19 -6.03 27.11
C ASN A 78 -13.32 -5.47 26.01
N LYS A 79 -13.41 -6.07 24.82
CA LYS A 79 -12.67 -5.63 23.64
C LYS A 79 -13.26 -4.33 23.10
N ILE A 80 -12.45 -3.28 23.09
CA ILE A 80 -12.82 -1.95 22.59
C ILE A 80 -12.41 -1.81 21.14
N ILE A 81 -11.20 -2.26 20.80
CA ILE A 81 -10.66 -2.21 19.46
C ILE A 81 -10.04 -3.55 19.12
N ASP A 82 -10.38 -4.07 17.96
CA ASP A 82 -9.76 -5.23 17.33
C ASP A 82 -9.12 -4.78 16.02
N TRP A 83 -7.89 -4.34 16.10
CA TRP A 83 -7.15 -3.91 14.94
C TRP A 83 -6.14 -4.97 14.55
N LYS A 84 -6.39 -5.63 13.44
CA LYS A 84 -5.43 -6.55 12.84
C LYS A 84 -4.43 -5.74 12.04
N TRP A 85 -3.23 -5.69 12.56
CA TRP A 85 -2.11 -5.11 11.88
C TRP A 85 -1.60 -6.08 10.81
N ASP A 86 -1.52 -5.63 9.55
CA ASP A 86 -0.82 -6.36 8.51
C ASP A 86 0.69 -6.10 8.67
N PRO A 87 1.49 -7.15 8.90
CA PRO A 87 2.94 -7.02 9.10
C PRO A 87 3.69 -6.47 7.89
N PHE A 88 3.11 -6.59 6.71
CA PHE A 88 3.69 -6.07 5.47
C PHE A 88 3.35 -4.60 5.22
N SER A 89 2.41 -4.04 5.99
CA SER A 89 2.17 -2.62 5.97
C SER A 89 3.26 -1.93 6.80
N HIS A 90 4.17 -1.21 6.20
CA HIS A 90 5.20 -0.43 6.88
C HIS A 90 4.64 0.72 7.73
N GLY A 91 3.45 0.57 8.24
CA GLY A 91 2.82 1.52 9.17
C GLY A 91 2.50 2.87 8.59
N ASP A 92 2.52 2.96 7.30
CA ASP A 92 2.35 4.19 6.60
C ASP A 92 0.86 4.47 6.36
N PHE A 93 0.52 5.73 6.22
CA PHE A 93 -0.84 6.19 6.04
C PHE A 93 -1.47 5.62 4.75
N ALA A 94 -0.68 5.41 3.69
CA ALA A 94 -1.16 4.86 2.44
C ALA A 94 -1.75 3.46 2.62
N HIS A 95 -1.05 2.56 3.32
CA HIS A 95 -1.56 1.22 3.61
C HIS A 95 -2.90 1.24 4.34
N GLN A 96 -3.01 2.07 5.37
CA GLN A 96 -4.21 2.14 6.18
C GLN A 96 -5.40 2.68 5.39
N LEU A 97 -5.17 3.76 4.64
CA LEU A 97 -6.22 4.35 3.82
C LEU A 97 -6.65 3.40 2.70
N PHE A 98 -5.69 2.73 2.05
CA PHE A 98 -5.97 1.75 1.01
C PHE A 98 -6.76 0.55 1.56
N GLU A 99 -6.41 0.05 2.74
CA GLU A 99 -7.14 -1.05 3.39
C GLU A 99 -8.57 -0.64 3.77
N ILE A 100 -8.75 0.55 4.36
CA ILE A 100 -10.09 1.09 4.67
C ILE A 100 -10.91 1.24 3.39
N TRP A 101 -10.31 1.76 2.32
CA TRP A 101 -10.96 1.85 1.04
C TRP A 101 -11.37 0.46 0.52
N ALA A 102 -10.48 -0.53 0.57
CA ALA A 102 -10.74 -1.90 0.14
C ALA A 102 -11.87 -2.58 0.93
N LEU A 103 -11.95 -2.35 2.23
CA LEU A 103 -13.03 -2.86 3.08
C LEU A 103 -14.41 -2.31 2.64
N ASN A 104 -14.46 -1.05 2.23
CA ASN A 104 -15.69 -0.40 1.75
C ASN A 104 -16.00 -0.71 0.27
N ASN A 105 -15.04 -1.24 -0.49
CA ASN A 105 -15.14 -1.48 -1.92
C ASN A 105 -14.85 -2.94 -2.31
N ARG A 106 -15.38 -3.88 -1.51
CA ARG A 106 -15.14 -5.32 -1.70
C ARG A 106 -15.45 -5.79 -3.11
N GLY A 107 -14.54 -6.59 -3.68
CA GLY A 107 -14.63 -7.09 -5.04
C GLY A 107 -14.24 -6.07 -6.11
N ALA A 108 -13.77 -4.88 -5.72
CA ALA A 108 -13.27 -3.89 -6.67
C ALA A 108 -12.12 -4.48 -7.50
N ASN A 109 -12.20 -4.28 -8.82
CA ASN A 109 -11.16 -4.66 -9.77
C ASN A 109 -10.07 -3.59 -9.84
N GLY A 110 -8.83 -3.99 -10.04
CA GLY A 110 -7.73 -3.03 -10.16
C GLY A 110 -6.44 -3.62 -10.72
N LEU A 111 -5.38 -2.86 -10.54
CA LEU A 111 -4.12 -3.09 -11.20
C LEU A 111 -2.96 -2.75 -10.26
N ALA A 112 -1.98 -3.65 -10.14
CA ALA A 112 -0.68 -3.34 -9.55
C ALA A 112 0.43 -3.59 -10.59
N VAL A 113 1.31 -2.62 -10.77
CA VAL A 113 2.45 -2.67 -11.71
C VAL A 113 3.75 -2.51 -10.93
N GLY A 114 4.75 -3.32 -11.25
CA GLY A 114 5.99 -3.40 -10.49
C GLY A 114 5.78 -4.17 -9.18
N THR A 115 5.10 -5.32 -9.28
CA THR A 115 4.69 -6.08 -8.09
C THR A 115 5.80 -6.88 -7.45
N HIS A 116 6.99 -6.91 -8.08
CA HIS A 116 8.11 -7.70 -7.63
C HIS A 116 7.66 -9.15 -7.36
N ASN A 117 8.07 -9.75 -6.26
CA ASN A 117 7.68 -11.10 -5.86
C ASN A 117 6.27 -11.19 -5.23
N GLY A 118 5.52 -10.11 -5.18
CA GLY A 118 4.17 -10.08 -4.63
C GLY A 118 4.05 -10.04 -3.10
N MET A 119 5.12 -9.74 -2.39
CA MET A 119 5.12 -9.72 -0.93
C MET A 119 5.03 -8.32 -0.31
N THR A 120 5.15 -7.28 -1.13
CA THR A 120 5.15 -5.88 -0.68
C THR A 120 4.11 -5.06 -1.44
N GLY A 121 3.69 -3.95 -0.90
CA GLY A 121 2.71 -3.03 -1.47
C GLY A 121 1.38 -3.01 -0.71
N GLU A 122 0.66 -1.91 -0.83
CA GLU A 122 -0.60 -1.63 -0.11
C GLU A 122 -1.71 -2.62 -0.48
N TRP A 123 -1.65 -3.15 -1.68
CA TRP A 123 -2.62 -4.11 -2.23
C TRP A 123 -2.49 -5.53 -1.67
N VAL A 124 -1.33 -5.90 -1.11
CA VAL A 124 -1.02 -7.29 -0.68
C VAL A 124 -2.00 -7.78 0.38
N GLY A 125 -2.19 -7.00 1.44
CA GLY A 125 -3.13 -7.33 2.51
C GLY A 125 -4.57 -7.50 2.02
N PRO A 126 -5.16 -6.49 1.36
CA PRO A 126 -6.51 -6.58 0.79
C PRO A 126 -6.73 -7.73 -0.19
N ILE A 127 -5.77 -8.03 -1.07
CA ILE A 127 -5.88 -9.17 -2.00
C ILE A 127 -5.82 -10.50 -1.24
N ASN A 128 -4.90 -10.66 -0.29
CA ASN A 128 -4.79 -11.90 0.47
C ASN A 128 -6.02 -12.17 1.35
N LYS A 129 -6.70 -11.11 1.79
CA LYS A 129 -7.99 -11.19 2.51
C LYS A 129 -9.18 -11.43 1.57
N GLY A 130 -8.98 -11.47 0.25
CA GLY A 130 -10.05 -11.62 -0.75
C GLY A 130 -10.97 -10.38 -0.84
N LEU A 131 -10.49 -9.23 -0.40
CA LEU A 131 -11.26 -7.97 -0.47
C LEU A 131 -11.25 -7.37 -1.87
N LEU A 132 -10.15 -7.54 -2.60
CA LEU A 132 -9.95 -6.99 -3.94
C LEU A 132 -9.66 -8.09 -4.95
N LYS A 133 -9.91 -7.79 -6.22
CA LYS A 133 -9.49 -8.58 -7.38
C LYS A 133 -8.68 -7.71 -8.33
N GLY A 134 -7.96 -8.31 -9.27
CA GLY A 134 -7.24 -7.51 -10.25
C GLY A 134 -6.11 -8.23 -10.98
N THR A 135 -5.32 -7.42 -11.66
CA THR A 135 -4.15 -7.84 -12.44
C THR A 135 -2.88 -7.40 -11.73
N LEU A 136 -1.95 -8.32 -11.53
CA LEU A 136 -0.62 -8.07 -10.97
C LEU A 136 0.40 -8.22 -12.09
N VAL A 137 1.26 -7.21 -12.27
CA VAL A 137 2.19 -7.12 -13.40
C VAL A 137 3.61 -6.97 -12.89
N GLU A 138 4.48 -7.86 -13.38
CA GLU A 138 5.91 -7.85 -13.09
C GLU A 138 6.71 -8.05 -14.38
N ALA A 139 7.74 -7.24 -14.59
CA ALA A 139 8.56 -7.27 -15.79
C ALA A 139 9.70 -8.28 -15.70
N SER A 140 10.31 -8.46 -14.52
CA SER A 140 11.41 -9.39 -14.31
C SER A 140 10.95 -10.84 -14.32
N ASP A 141 11.63 -11.67 -15.07
CA ASP A 141 11.30 -13.10 -15.20
C ASP A 141 11.38 -13.83 -13.85
N LEU A 142 12.40 -13.53 -13.07
CA LEU A 142 12.62 -14.18 -11.78
C LEU A 142 11.54 -13.80 -10.77
N GLN A 143 11.24 -12.51 -10.66
CA GLN A 143 10.26 -12.00 -9.72
C GLN A 143 8.84 -12.43 -10.12
N TYR A 144 8.55 -12.48 -11.41
CA TYR A 144 7.28 -12.99 -11.92
C TYR A 144 7.04 -14.46 -11.55
N LEU A 145 8.07 -15.31 -11.59
CA LEU A 145 7.94 -16.71 -11.17
C LEU A 145 7.60 -16.82 -9.68
N ASP A 146 8.14 -15.94 -8.85
CA ASP A 146 7.79 -15.88 -7.43
C ASP A 146 6.37 -15.34 -7.23
N LEU A 147 5.98 -14.29 -7.95
CA LEU A 147 4.61 -13.78 -7.96
C LEU A 147 3.59 -14.88 -8.27
N LEU A 148 3.87 -15.72 -9.28
CA LEU A 148 3.01 -16.85 -9.64
C LEU A 148 2.84 -17.89 -8.53
N LYS A 149 3.86 -18.13 -7.71
CA LYS A 149 3.76 -19.06 -6.58
C LYS A 149 2.73 -18.61 -5.56
N TYR A 150 2.63 -17.30 -5.31
CA TYR A 150 1.73 -16.74 -4.31
C TYR A 150 0.32 -16.46 -4.83
N TYR A 151 0.19 -16.08 -6.10
CA TYR A 151 -1.07 -15.57 -6.65
C TYR A 151 -1.62 -16.38 -7.85
N GLY A 152 -0.82 -17.19 -8.50
CA GLY A 152 -1.22 -17.91 -9.71
C GLY A 152 -2.40 -18.89 -9.53
N ASN A 153 -2.68 -19.31 -8.31
CA ASN A 153 -3.81 -20.19 -7.97
C ASN A 153 -5.07 -19.44 -7.48
N LYS A 154 -5.01 -18.12 -7.36
CA LYS A 154 -6.14 -17.31 -6.90
C LYS A 154 -7.00 -16.92 -8.11
N SER A 155 -8.23 -17.43 -8.20
CA SER A 155 -9.12 -17.21 -9.36
C SER A 155 -9.54 -15.75 -9.57
N TRP A 156 -9.37 -14.90 -8.55
CA TRP A 156 -9.69 -13.46 -8.62
C TRP A 156 -8.48 -12.60 -8.98
N ILE A 157 -7.31 -13.22 -9.24
CA ILE A 157 -6.07 -12.53 -9.60
C ILE A 157 -5.58 -13.04 -10.94
N LYS A 158 -5.15 -12.12 -11.80
CA LYS A 158 -4.39 -12.40 -13.02
C LYS A 158 -2.95 -11.94 -12.82
N CYS A 159 -1.98 -12.81 -13.04
CA CYS A 159 -0.57 -12.43 -13.08
C CYS A 159 -0.13 -12.28 -14.52
N ARG A 160 0.56 -11.19 -14.85
CA ARG A 160 1.09 -10.89 -16.19
C ARG A 160 2.58 -10.60 -16.11
N ARG A 161 3.35 -11.17 -17.03
CA ARG A 161 4.76 -10.84 -17.20
C ARG A 161 4.90 -9.84 -18.33
N GLU A 162 4.88 -8.57 -17.99
CA GLU A 162 4.91 -7.49 -18.97
C GLU A 162 5.69 -6.30 -18.45
N LEU A 163 6.35 -5.61 -19.35
CA LEU A 163 6.95 -4.31 -19.12
C LEU A 163 5.94 -3.23 -19.51
N ILE A 164 5.76 -2.25 -18.65
CA ILE A 164 4.77 -1.19 -18.85
C ILE A 164 5.49 0.12 -19.12
N THR A 165 5.06 0.81 -20.18
CA THR A 165 5.54 2.12 -20.58
C THR A 165 4.39 3.09 -20.89
N THR A 166 4.70 4.31 -21.23
CA THR A 166 3.69 5.33 -21.57
C THR A 166 2.97 5.01 -22.88
N ASP A 167 3.68 4.52 -23.88
CA ASP A 167 3.19 4.34 -25.26
C ASP A 167 3.21 2.90 -25.78
N GLY A 168 3.81 1.96 -25.04
CA GLY A 168 3.93 0.55 -25.43
C GLY A 168 5.03 0.26 -26.44
N SER A 169 5.97 1.20 -26.64
CA SER A 169 7.12 0.98 -27.54
C SER A 169 8.18 0.09 -26.89
N ASP A 170 9.00 -0.55 -27.73
CA ASP A 170 10.15 -1.31 -27.28
C ASP A 170 11.12 -0.38 -26.53
N VAL A 171 11.66 -0.87 -25.42
CA VAL A 171 12.51 -0.09 -24.51
C VAL A 171 13.63 -0.96 -23.94
N ILE A 172 14.73 -0.32 -23.54
CA ILE A 172 15.79 -0.98 -22.81
C ILE A 172 15.35 -1.14 -21.36
N PHE A 173 15.33 -2.38 -20.90
CA PHE A 173 15.07 -2.74 -19.51
C PHE A 173 16.39 -3.10 -18.83
N TYR A 174 16.66 -2.49 -17.69
CA TYR A 174 17.86 -2.66 -16.89
C TYR A 174 17.55 -3.53 -15.69
N GLU A 175 18.27 -4.62 -15.55
CA GLU A 175 18.11 -5.61 -14.48
C GLU A 175 19.41 -5.80 -13.74
N GLY A 176 19.36 -5.94 -12.41
CA GLY A 176 20.55 -6.17 -11.59
C GLY A 176 20.24 -6.44 -10.13
N GLY A 177 21.26 -6.87 -9.39
CA GLY A 177 21.14 -7.12 -7.96
C GLY A 177 20.08 -8.18 -7.61
N ALA A 178 19.29 -7.89 -6.58
CA ALA A 178 18.19 -8.75 -6.12
C ALA A 178 16.87 -8.53 -6.86
N GLY A 179 16.85 -7.70 -7.90
CA GLY A 179 15.66 -7.40 -8.70
C GLY A 179 14.68 -6.39 -8.12
N TRP A 180 14.99 -5.78 -6.96
CA TRP A 180 14.14 -4.77 -6.32
C TRP A 180 14.11 -3.43 -7.06
N THR A 181 15.16 -3.16 -7.83
CA THR A 181 15.42 -1.86 -8.45
C THR A 181 15.47 -1.94 -9.97
N ASN A 182 14.92 -3.01 -10.56
CA ASN A 182 14.86 -3.15 -12.01
C ASN A 182 14.01 -2.04 -12.64
N SER A 183 14.52 -1.38 -13.68
CA SER A 183 13.90 -0.17 -14.23
C SER A 183 14.14 0.00 -15.73
N VAL A 184 13.31 0.80 -16.39
CA VAL A 184 13.60 1.36 -17.72
C VAL A 184 14.41 2.66 -17.62
N VAL A 185 14.58 3.19 -16.43
CA VAL A 185 15.37 4.40 -16.16
C VAL A 185 16.73 3.99 -15.62
N LYS A 186 17.75 4.04 -16.48
CA LYS A 186 19.12 3.60 -16.12
C LYS A 186 19.65 4.26 -14.85
N GLY A 187 19.43 5.55 -14.69
CA GLY A 187 19.90 6.29 -13.50
C GLY A 187 19.26 5.82 -12.20
N SER A 188 18.03 5.32 -12.23
CA SER A 188 17.37 4.78 -11.05
C SER A 188 18.09 3.53 -10.53
N ILE A 189 18.32 2.53 -11.39
CA ILE A 189 19.01 1.30 -10.97
C ILE A 189 20.48 1.55 -10.59
N GLU A 190 21.18 2.47 -11.25
CA GLU A 190 22.58 2.80 -10.95
C GLU A 190 22.78 3.41 -9.55
N THR A 191 21.71 3.92 -8.93
CA THR A 191 21.73 4.40 -7.53
C THR A 191 21.94 3.25 -6.54
N TRP A 192 21.45 2.06 -6.86
CA TRP A 192 21.37 0.93 -5.96
C TRP A 192 22.26 -0.24 -6.34
N VAL A 193 22.63 -0.38 -7.60
CA VAL A 193 23.35 -1.53 -8.15
C VAL A 193 24.65 -1.05 -8.79
N ASN A 194 25.75 -1.76 -8.52
CA ASN A 194 27.00 -1.50 -9.22
C ASN A 194 26.78 -1.59 -10.74
N PRO A 195 27.16 -0.55 -11.53
CA PRO A 195 26.93 -0.53 -12.98
C PRO A 195 27.46 -1.75 -13.73
N GLU A 196 28.55 -2.39 -13.25
CA GLU A 196 29.14 -3.60 -13.84
C GLU A 196 28.24 -4.85 -13.69
N LEU A 197 27.26 -4.81 -12.77
CA LEU A 197 26.32 -5.90 -12.51
C LEU A 197 24.95 -5.67 -13.18
N ILE A 198 24.77 -4.55 -13.88
CA ILE A 198 23.54 -4.22 -14.57
C ILE A 198 23.55 -4.85 -15.96
N THR A 199 22.53 -5.62 -16.27
CA THR A 199 22.27 -6.11 -17.62
C THR A 199 21.21 -5.25 -18.27
N ALA A 200 21.39 -4.96 -19.57
CA ALA A 200 20.47 -4.15 -20.39
C ALA A 200 19.93 -5.00 -21.53
N THR A 201 18.62 -5.16 -21.60
CA THR A 201 17.95 -5.96 -22.62
C THR A 201 16.88 -5.11 -23.31
N ASN A 202 16.78 -5.21 -24.66
CA ASN A 202 15.67 -4.61 -25.37
C ASN A 202 14.43 -5.50 -25.20
N ARG A 203 13.32 -4.92 -24.74
CA ARG A 203 12.07 -5.66 -24.44
C ARG A 203 10.88 -4.92 -25.03
N SER A 204 9.92 -5.70 -25.51
CA SER A 204 8.61 -5.17 -25.86
C SER A 204 7.86 -4.75 -24.60
N SER A 205 7.05 -3.74 -24.72
CA SER A 205 6.22 -3.22 -23.64
C SER A 205 4.76 -3.08 -24.03
N VAL A 206 3.93 -2.84 -23.02
CA VAL A 206 2.51 -2.50 -23.18
C VAL A 206 2.28 -1.11 -22.62
N SER A 207 1.46 -0.29 -23.26
CA SER A 207 1.13 1.02 -22.69
C SER A 207 0.23 0.87 -21.47
N ILE A 208 0.40 1.79 -20.50
CA ILE A 208 -0.44 1.81 -19.30
C ILE A 208 -1.93 1.90 -19.64
N ASN A 209 -2.30 2.68 -20.66
CA ASN A 209 -3.69 2.82 -21.08
C ASN A 209 -4.25 1.52 -21.69
N GLN A 210 -3.45 0.79 -22.45
CA GLN A 210 -3.85 -0.51 -22.97
C GLN A 210 -4.05 -1.52 -21.84
N LEU A 211 -3.11 -1.59 -20.91
CA LEU A 211 -3.18 -2.48 -19.75
C LEU A 211 -4.44 -2.24 -18.91
N ILE A 212 -4.77 -0.96 -18.63
CA ILE A 212 -5.98 -0.59 -17.90
C ILE A 212 -7.24 -1.04 -18.66
N LYS A 213 -7.30 -0.83 -19.97
CA LYS A 213 -8.44 -1.27 -20.82
C LYS A 213 -8.59 -2.79 -20.80
N GLU A 214 -7.52 -3.53 -20.92
CA GLU A 214 -7.54 -5.01 -20.87
C GLU A 214 -7.95 -5.52 -19.50
N THR A 215 -7.46 -4.91 -18.42
CA THR A 215 -7.88 -5.24 -17.04
C THR A 215 -9.35 -4.92 -16.82
N SER A 216 -9.88 -3.88 -17.49
CA SER A 216 -11.28 -3.48 -17.38
C SER A 216 -12.27 -4.48 -17.98
N ALA A 217 -11.82 -5.50 -18.70
CA ALA A 217 -12.68 -6.59 -19.18
C ALA A 217 -13.35 -7.38 -18.03
N ASP A 218 -12.76 -7.39 -16.84
CA ASP A 218 -13.30 -8.01 -15.63
C ASP A 218 -14.08 -7.02 -14.73
N GLY A 219 -14.35 -5.84 -15.24
CA GLY A 219 -15.01 -4.72 -14.56
C GLY A 219 -14.11 -3.48 -14.47
N PRO A 220 -14.67 -2.31 -14.17
CA PRO A 220 -13.90 -1.07 -14.16
C PRO A 220 -12.70 -1.17 -13.21
N VAL A 221 -11.57 -0.64 -13.63
CA VAL A 221 -10.38 -0.51 -12.79
C VAL A 221 -10.63 0.63 -11.79
N ARG A 222 -10.76 0.28 -10.51
CA ARG A 222 -11.10 1.22 -9.44
C ARG A 222 -9.91 1.53 -8.52
N TRP A 223 -8.88 0.71 -8.57
CA TRP A 223 -7.62 0.95 -7.85
C TRP A 223 -6.43 0.66 -8.76
N ILE A 224 -5.38 1.48 -8.59
CA ILE A 224 -4.09 1.28 -9.26
C ILE A 224 -2.99 1.47 -8.22
N HIS A 225 -1.99 0.61 -8.28
CA HIS A 225 -0.73 0.73 -7.55
C HIS A 225 0.41 0.70 -8.56
N LEU A 226 1.29 1.68 -8.53
CA LEU A 226 2.48 1.78 -9.37
C LEU A 226 3.72 1.79 -8.47
N ASP A 227 4.73 1.01 -8.87
CA ASP A 227 6.05 0.96 -8.25
C ASP A 227 7.03 0.46 -9.33
N VAL A 228 7.37 1.35 -10.25
CA VAL A 228 8.13 1.03 -11.46
C VAL A 228 9.49 1.72 -11.50
N GLU A 229 9.98 2.08 -10.31
CA GLU A 229 11.34 2.54 -10.10
C GLU A 229 11.74 3.72 -11.01
N GLY A 230 10.96 4.82 -10.91
CA GLY A 230 11.26 6.10 -11.55
C GLY A 230 10.56 6.38 -12.88
N LEU A 231 9.53 5.61 -13.23
CA LEU A 231 8.65 5.91 -14.38
C LEU A 231 7.22 6.28 -13.94
N ASP A 232 6.92 6.24 -12.65
CA ASP A 232 5.60 6.39 -12.06
C ASP A 232 4.92 7.69 -12.46
N ASP A 233 5.65 8.81 -12.40
CA ASP A 233 5.19 10.13 -12.81
C ASP A 233 4.69 10.16 -14.25
N LYS A 234 5.49 9.64 -15.17
CA LYS A 234 5.18 9.62 -16.59
C LYS A 234 4.00 8.72 -16.90
N LEU A 235 3.92 7.56 -16.23
CA LEU A 235 2.76 6.67 -16.39
C LEU A 235 1.48 7.38 -15.94
N ILE A 236 1.48 8.00 -14.76
CA ILE A 236 0.30 8.71 -14.21
C ILE A 236 -0.16 9.82 -15.14
N LEU A 237 0.76 10.66 -15.58
CA LEU A 237 0.45 11.79 -16.48
C LEU A 237 -0.04 11.35 -17.86
N THR A 238 0.25 10.10 -18.25
CA THR A 238 -0.17 9.50 -19.53
C THR A 238 -1.53 8.78 -19.44
N ILE A 239 -2.00 8.44 -18.24
CA ILE A 239 -3.31 7.78 -18.09
C ILE A 239 -4.41 8.69 -18.65
N ASP A 240 -5.19 8.13 -19.59
CA ASP A 240 -6.39 8.82 -20.08
C ASP A 240 -7.30 9.20 -18.88
N PRO A 241 -7.70 10.47 -18.75
CA PRO A 241 -8.51 10.93 -17.61
C PRO A 241 -9.78 10.10 -17.34
N ILE A 242 -10.34 9.47 -18.38
CA ILE A 242 -11.53 8.60 -18.25
C ILE A 242 -11.19 7.25 -17.59
N LEU A 243 -9.91 6.85 -17.61
CA LEU A 243 -9.40 5.59 -17.05
C LEU A 243 -8.83 5.76 -15.63
N LEU A 244 -8.77 6.97 -15.13
CA LEU A 244 -8.24 7.25 -13.79
C LEU A 244 -9.10 6.56 -12.70
N PRO A 245 -8.48 5.78 -11.79
CA PRO A 245 -9.18 4.98 -10.79
C PRO A 245 -9.80 5.86 -9.68
N GLU A 246 -10.46 5.24 -8.71
CA GLU A 246 -10.94 5.94 -7.50
C GLU A 246 -9.82 6.16 -6.48
N ILE A 247 -8.87 5.22 -6.44
CA ILE A 247 -7.70 5.30 -5.57
C ILE A 247 -6.45 4.86 -6.35
N LEU A 248 -5.38 5.64 -6.20
CA LEU A 248 -4.08 5.45 -6.83
C LEU A 248 -2.99 5.53 -5.75
N VAL A 249 -2.08 4.57 -5.74
CA VAL A 249 -0.84 4.63 -4.96
C VAL A 249 0.33 4.58 -5.92
N TYR A 250 1.36 5.38 -5.67
CA TYR A 250 2.59 5.38 -6.47
C TYR A 250 3.82 5.67 -5.63
N GLU A 251 4.97 5.13 -6.04
CA GLU A 251 6.24 5.46 -5.41
C GLU A 251 6.72 6.85 -5.86
N ASN A 252 7.24 7.65 -4.89
CA ASN A 252 7.76 8.98 -5.17
C ASN A 252 9.27 9.12 -4.89
N GLU A 253 9.94 8.07 -4.40
CA GLU A 253 11.35 8.14 -4.02
C GLU A 253 12.27 8.36 -5.22
N ASN A 254 11.97 7.68 -6.33
CA ASN A 254 12.76 7.74 -7.57
C ASN A 254 12.27 8.80 -8.56
N ILE A 255 11.35 9.67 -8.14
CA ILE A 255 10.79 10.76 -8.94
C ILE A 255 11.36 12.09 -8.44
N GLY A 256 11.80 12.95 -9.37
CA GLY A 256 12.29 14.28 -9.01
C GLY A 256 11.20 15.17 -8.40
N GLU A 257 11.60 16.12 -7.54
CA GLU A 257 10.68 17.01 -6.82
C GLU A 257 9.72 17.77 -7.75
N ASN A 258 10.21 18.25 -8.90
CA ASN A 258 9.38 18.93 -9.89
C ASN A 258 8.32 18.02 -10.48
N SER A 259 8.67 16.77 -10.81
CA SER A 259 7.73 15.77 -11.34
C SER A 259 6.70 15.37 -10.28
N ASN A 260 7.10 15.23 -9.01
CA ASN A 260 6.17 14.98 -7.91
C ASN A 260 5.13 16.11 -7.78
N THR A 261 5.56 17.36 -7.91
CA THR A 261 4.66 18.52 -7.89
C THR A 261 3.70 18.48 -9.08
N GLU A 262 4.19 18.19 -10.29
CA GLU A 262 3.37 18.09 -11.50
C GLU A 262 2.30 17.00 -11.39
N VAL A 263 2.68 15.81 -10.92
CA VAL A 263 1.72 14.70 -10.69
C VAL A 263 0.67 15.09 -9.66
N LYS A 264 1.08 15.71 -8.56
CA LYS A 264 0.16 16.19 -7.53
C LYS A 264 -0.85 17.18 -8.12
N ASP A 265 -0.39 18.22 -8.77
CA ASP A 265 -1.24 19.26 -9.36
C ASP A 265 -2.19 18.68 -10.42
N TYR A 266 -1.70 17.74 -11.24
CA TYR A 266 -2.53 17.02 -12.20
C TYR A 266 -3.65 16.25 -11.52
N LEU A 267 -3.34 15.43 -10.50
CA LEU A 267 -4.31 14.61 -9.79
C LEU A 267 -5.31 15.47 -9.00
N GLU A 268 -4.85 16.53 -8.33
CA GLU A 268 -5.72 17.47 -7.64
C GLU A 268 -6.66 18.18 -8.62
N GLY A 269 -6.17 18.56 -9.82
CA GLY A 269 -6.99 19.07 -10.91
C GLY A 269 -8.03 18.09 -11.47
N LYS A 270 -7.87 16.77 -11.20
CA LYS A 270 -8.84 15.71 -11.51
C LYS A 270 -9.75 15.34 -10.32
N GLY A 271 -9.70 16.10 -9.24
CA GLY A 271 -10.57 15.93 -8.07
C GLY A 271 -10.06 14.93 -7.02
N TYR A 272 -8.78 14.57 -7.05
CA TYR A 272 -8.19 13.74 -6.01
C TYR A 272 -7.75 14.57 -4.81
N THR A 273 -7.79 13.95 -3.65
CA THR A 273 -6.97 14.34 -2.51
C THR A 273 -5.66 13.57 -2.60
N VAL A 274 -4.52 14.28 -2.59
CA VAL A 274 -3.19 13.69 -2.75
C VAL A 274 -2.43 13.84 -1.43
N THR A 275 -1.95 12.73 -0.89
CA THR A 275 -1.29 12.71 0.42
C THR A 275 0.00 11.90 0.35
N PRO A 276 1.16 12.51 0.63
CA PRO A 276 2.42 11.77 0.79
C PRO A 276 2.37 10.84 2.02
N SER A 277 3.02 9.70 1.92
CA SER A 277 3.07 8.67 2.96
C SER A 277 4.35 7.86 2.84
N GLY A 278 5.41 8.28 3.53
CA GLY A 278 6.72 7.67 3.41
C GLY A 278 7.28 7.77 1.99
N ARG A 279 7.63 6.63 1.41
CA ARG A 279 8.11 6.52 0.02
C ARG A 279 6.99 6.57 -1.02
N ASN A 280 5.75 6.48 -0.58
CA ASN A 280 4.59 6.41 -1.45
C ASN A 280 3.75 7.69 -1.35
N VAL A 281 2.94 7.88 -2.36
CA VAL A 281 1.86 8.88 -2.37
C VAL A 281 0.55 8.15 -2.62
N ILE A 282 -0.45 8.49 -1.84
CA ILE A 282 -1.81 8.00 -2.07
C ILE A 282 -2.71 9.13 -2.55
N ALA A 283 -3.40 8.90 -3.65
CA ALA A 283 -4.37 9.80 -4.23
C ALA A 283 -5.74 9.12 -4.31
N TYR A 284 -6.78 9.76 -3.84
CA TYR A 284 -8.13 9.20 -3.83
C TYR A 284 -9.19 10.24 -4.11
N LYS A 285 -10.26 9.81 -4.77
CA LYS A 285 -11.48 10.62 -4.99
C LYS A 285 -12.38 10.53 -3.76
N LYS A 286 -12.94 11.66 -3.35
CA LYS A 286 -13.92 11.74 -2.26
C LYS A 286 -15.28 11.20 -2.69
#